data_ffced38f246c977f7b7d66217dae265d
#
_entry.id   ffced38f246c977f7b7d66217dae265d
#
_cell.length_a   1.000
_cell.length_b   1.000
_cell.length_c   1.000
_cell.angle_alpha   90.00
_cell.angle_beta   90.00
_cell.angle_gamma   90.00
#
_symmetry.space_group_name_H-M   'P 1'
#
loop_
_entity.id
_entity.type
_entity.pdbx_description
1 polymer ?
#
loop_
_entity_poly.entity_id
_entity_poly.type
_entity_poly.pdbx_seq_one_letter_code
_entity_poly.pdbx_strand_id
1 'polypeptide(L)'
;MIGDAWTLRILRTVFRGRRRYSDFVSELGISRAVLTDRLGKLVANELLIRHAIEGGHPEYRLTERGLDLWPMFLAMWLWETEWGTGVMDDVPPVEQPRPMLMHTVCGHKMRPQLECQHCSVVIQPFDTQAEAGPGYLHIEPGTQSMFRRASQNTLAEASAAQAHTLMRVIGDRWNSALLAAAFKGLRLFSEFEKDLRIGPNQLSDRLGELLKLGILRARSYSGARQEYRLTRKGVAMFPIVLEMMRWGDKWLWPATAPIVLRHKPCDHLLVGHWHCGHCKMQLSRTEIHLF
;
A
#
# COMPACT_ATOMS: atom_id res chain seq x y z
N MET A 1 -2.06 11.43 3.60
CA MET A 1 -3.44 11.25 3.15
C MET A 1 -3.82 9.77 3.08
N ILE A 2 -3.33 8.99 2.11
CA ILE A 2 -3.64 7.55 2.00
C ILE A 2 -2.78 6.64 2.91
N GLY A 3 -1.79 7.14 3.63
CA GLY A 3 -0.97 6.41 4.60
C GLY A 3 -1.53 6.41 6.03
N ASP A 4 -2.84 6.35 6.20
CA ASP A 4 -3.54 6.22 7.46
C ASP A 4 -4.44 4.98 7.44
N ALA A 5 -4.30 4.11 8.44
CA ALA A 5 -4.98 2.82 8.48
C ALA A 5 -6.51 2.92 8.41
N TRP A 6 -7.11 3.91 9.08
CA TRP A 6 -8.56 4.11 9.01
C TRP A 6 -9.02 4.59 7.64
N THR A 7 -8.26 5.51 7.03
CA THR A 7 -8.50 5.98 5.66
C THR A 7 -8.50 4.81 4.67
N LEU A 8 -7.49 3.94 4.72
CA LEU A 8 -7.42 2.75 3.85
C LEU A 8 -8.58 1.78 4.10
N ARG A 9 -8.95 1.55 5.35
CA ARG A 9 -10.10 0.67 5.70
C ARG A 9 -11.42 1.23 5.19
N ILE A 10 -11.67 2.54 5.34
CA ILE A 10 -12.88 3.20 4.82
C ILE A 10 -12.92 3.07 3.30
N LEU A 11 -11.84 3.43 2.58
CA LEU A 11 -11.79 3.32 1.12
C LEU A 11 -12.02 1.88 0.66
N ARG A 12 -11.41 0.88 1.31
CA ARG A 12 -11.64 -0.54 1.03
C ARG A 12 -13.11 -0.93 1.17
N THR A 13 -13.78 -0.45 2.21
CA THR A 13 -15.20 -0.67 2.45
C THR A 13 -16.06 -0.06 1.33
N VAL A 14 -15.70 1.15 0.85
CA VAL A 14 -16.38 1.76 -0.30
C VAL A 14 -16.15 0.97 -1.59
N PHE A 15 -14.93 0.47 -1.85
CA PHE A 15 -14.65 -0.41 -2.99
C PHE A 15 -15.46 -1.71 -2.98
N ARG A 16 -15.84 -2.20 -1.78
CA ARG A 16 -16.76 -3.34 -1.60
C ARG A 16 -18.23 -2.98 -1.75
N GLY A 17 -18.56 -1.75 -2.15
CA GLY A 17 -19.92 -1.30 -2.40
C GLY A 17 -20.67 -0.78 -1.17
N ARG A 18 -20.04 -0.72 0.01
CA ARG A 18 -20.62 -0.12 1.23
C ARG A 18 -20.44 1.39 1.17
N ARG A 19 -21.52 2.16 1.27
CA ARG A 19 -21.51 3.59 0.98
C ARG A 19 -22.12 4.47 2.06
N ARG A 20 -22.85 3.87 3.03
CA ARG A 20 -23.56 4.61 4.07
C ARG A 20 -22.71 4.73 5.32
N TYR A 21 -22.95 5.79 6.07
CA TYR A 21 -22.28 6.01 7.35
C TYR A 21 -22.46 4.83 8.32
N SER A 22 -23.69 4.27 8.37
CA SER A 22 -24.02 3.09 9.17
C SER A 22 -23.19 1.86 8.79
N ASP A 23 -22.92 1.66 7.49
CA ASP A 23 -22.13 0.53 6.99
C ASP A 23 -20.69 0.60 7.53
N PHE A 24 -20.10 1.79 7.57
CA PHE A 24 -18.75 1.99 8.10
C PHE A 24 -18.70 1.74 9.60
N VAL A 25 -19.69 2.21 10.36
CA VAL A 25 -19.75 1.98 11.81
C VAL A 25 -19.84 0.48 12.10
N SER A 26 -20.75 -0.23 11.44
CA SER A 26 -20.98 -1.65 11.67
C SER A 26 -19.82 -2.55 11.23
N GLU A 27 -19.20 -2.25 10.07
CA GLU A 27 -18.15 -3.11 9.51
C GLU A 27 -16.76 -2.83 10.11
N LEU A 28 -16.48 -1.58 10.47
CA LEU A 28 -15.14 -1.19 10.91
C LEU A 28 -14.96 -1.13 12.43
N GLY A 29 -16.04 -1.09 13.21
CA GLY A 29 -15.94 -0.88 14.65
C GLY A 29 -15.27 0.46 15.03
N ILE A 30 -15.33 1.44 14.15
CA ILE A 30 -14.70 2.76 14.30
C ILE A 30 -15.60 3.69 15.13
N SER A 31 -15.01 4.50 16.02
CA SER A 31 -15.77 5.49 16.74
C SER A 31 -16.36 6.54 15.79
N ARG A 32 -17.57 7.02 16.10
CA ARG A 32 -18.26 8.02 15.27
C ARG A 32 -17.45 9.29 15.04
N ALA A 33 -16.73 9.76 16.06
CA ALA A 33 -15.89 10.96 15.95
C ALA A 33 -14.75 10.76 14.97
N VAL A 34 -14.04 9.63 15.05
CA VAL A 34 -12.94 9.29 14.11
C VAL A 34 -13.47 9.07 12.70
N LEU A 35 -14.60 8.38 12.54
CA LEU A 35 -15.21 8.17 11.22
C LEU A 35 -15.59 9.49 10.55
N THR A 36 -16.25 10.39 11.30
CA THR A 36 -16.66 11.71 10.78
C THR A 36 -15.45 12.54 10.35
N ASP A 37 -14.37 12.58 11.16
CA ASP A 37 -13.12 13.25 10.81
C ASP A 37 -12.50 12.65 9.54
N ARG A 38 -12.43 11.32 9.43
CA ARG A 38 -11.83 10.66 8.26
C ARG A 38 -12.66 10.82 6.99
N LEU A 39 -13.99 10.69 7.08
CA LEU A 39 -14.87 10.95 5.93
C LEU A 39 -14.78 12.41 5.47
N GLY A 40 -14.75 13.37 6.40
CA GLY A 40 -14.53 14.78 6.09
C GLY A 40 -13.22 15.02 5.34
N LYS A 41 -12.11 14.39 5.80
CA LYS A 41 -10.81 14.48 5.13
C LYS A 41 -10.80 13.81 3.75
N LEU A 42 -11.48 12.68 3.59
CA LEU A 42 -11.59 12.01 2.30
C LEU A 42 -12.38 12.83 1.28
N VAL A 43 -13.42 13.52 1.73
CA VAL A 43 -14.20 14.44 0.88
C VAL A 43 -13.38 15.70 0.54
N ALA A 44 -12.75 16.33 1.53
CA ALA A 44 -11.92 17.53 1.34
C ALA A 44 -10.72 17.28 0.42
N ASN A 45 -10.22 16.04 0.35
CA ASN A 45 -9.13 15.65 -0.55
C ASN A 45 -9.63 15.00 -1.85
N GLU A 46 -10.90 15.12 -2.16
CA GLU A 46 -11.51 14.66 -3.41
C GLU A 46 -11.33 13.15 -3.69
N LEU A 47 -11.22 12.33 -2.64
CA LEU A 47 -11.22 10.88 -2.78
C LEU A 47 -12.64 10.31 -2.74
N LEU A 48 -13.51 10.96 -1.97
CA LEU A 48 -14.92 10.66 -1.88
C LEU A 48 -15.75 11.91 -2.19
N ILE A 49 -16.95 11.69 -2.69
CA ILE A 49 -18.01 12.70 -2.77
C ILE A 49 -19.19 12.25 -1.89
N ARG A 50 -19.77 13.20 -1.16
CA ARG A 50 -21.00 12.98 -0.41
C ARG A 50 -22.18 13.21 -1.35
N HIS A 51 -22.88 12.15 -1.71
CA HIS A 51 -24.03 12.17 -2.60
C HIS A 51 -25.33 12.17 -1.80
N ALA A 52 -26.11 13.21 -1.97
CA ALA A 52 -27.43 13.31 -1.34
C ALA A 52 -28.40 12.30 -2.00
N ILE A 53 -29.18 11.61 -1.15
CA ILE A 53 -30.26 10.72 -1.61
C ILE A 53 -31.57 11.37 -1.19
N GLU A 54 -32.46 11.58 -2.12
CA GLU A 54 -33.78 12.14 -1.84
C GLU A 54 -34.56 11.26 -0.86
N GLY A 55 -35.04 11.85 0.23
CA GLY A 55 -35.72 11.11 1.31
C GLY A 55 -34.86 10.12 2.12
N GLY A 56 -33.53 10.11 1.91
CA GLY A 56 -32.61 9.14 2.53
C GLY A 56 -31.36 9.75 3.16
N HIS A 57 -30.54 8.88 3.76
CA HIS A 57 -29.24 9.27 4.25
C HIS A 57 -28.23 9.38 3.11
N PRO A 58 -27.30 10.34 3.16
CA PRO A 58 -26.30 10.53 2.11
C PRO A 58 -25.36 9.33 1.99
N GLU A 59 -24.90 9.08 0.77
CA GLU A 59 -23.91 8.06 0.45
C GLU A 59 -22.55 8.70 0.16
N TYR A 60 -21.48 7.95 0.45
CA TYR A 60 -20.12 8.30 0.10
C TYR A 60 -19.68 7.47 -1.11
N ARG A 61 -19.37 8.15 -2.22
CA ARG A 61 -18.97 7.51 -3.48
C ARG A 61 -17.55 7.90 -3.84
N LEU A 62 -16.80 6.98 -4.45
CA LEU A 62 -15.47 7.29 -4.97
C LEU A 62 -15.57 8.29 -6.13
N THR A 63 -14.69 9.28 -6.10
CA THR A 63 -14.42 10.16 -7.25
C THR A 63 -13.50 9.45 -8.24
N GLU A 64 -13.16 10.08 -9.37
CA GLU A 64 -12.12 9.57 -10.29
C GLU A 64 -10.78 9.38 -9.57
N ARG A 65 -10.37 10.35 -8.76
CA ARG A 65 -9.16 10.29 -7.93
C ARG A 65 -9.21 9.14 -6.93
N GLY A 66 -10.36 8.89 -6.32
CA GLY A 66 -10.57 7.76 -5.42
C GLY A 66 -10.59 6.41 -6.14
N LEU A 67 -11.23 6.33 -7.31
CA LEU A 67 -11.28 5.14 -8.16
C LEU A 67 -9.89 4.73 -8.66
N ASP A 68 -9.01 5.68 -8.92
CA ASP A 68 -7.65 5.44 -9.39
C ASP A 68 -6.74 4.76 -8.34
N LEU A 69 -7.23 4.55 -7.11
CA LEU A 69 -6.57 3.74 -6.07
C LEU A 69 -6.83 2.22 -6.24
N TRP A 70 -7.73 1.79 -7.14
CA TRP A 70 -8.07 0.38 -7.26
C TRP A 70 -6.87 -0.56 -7.50
N PRO A 71 -5.83 -0.18 -8.29
CA PRO A 71 -4.67 -1.05 -8.50
C PRO A 71 -3.87 -1.28 -7.22
N MET A 72 -3.79 -0.27 -6.34
CA MET A 72 -3.19 -0.42 -5.02
C MET A 72 -4.00 -1.40 -4.16
N PHE A 73 -5.33 -1.30 -4.16
CA PHE A 73 -6.19 -2.26 -3.44
C PHE A 73 -6.14 -3.67 -4.01
N LEU A 74 -5.95 -3.81 -5.33
CA LEU A 74 -5.68 -5.10 -5.97
C LEU A 74 -4.36 -5.70 -5.47
N ALA A 75 -3.29 -4.91 -5.44
CA ALA A 75 -1.99 -5.33 -4.92
C ALA A 75 -2.07 -5.72 -3.42
N MET A 76 -2.81 -4.93 -2.62
CA MET A 76 -3.06 -5.23 -1.21
C MET A 76 -3.80 -6.55 -1.03
N TRP A 77 -4.84 -6.78 -1.83
CA TRP A 77 -5.61 -8.02 -1.80
C TRP A 77 -4.74 -9.24 -2.17
N LEU A 78 -3.92 -9.14 -3.24
CA LEU A 78 -2.99 -10.19 -3.64
C LEU A 78 -2.01 -10.53 -2.51
N TRP A 79 -1.44 -9.51 -1.88
CA TRP A 79 -0.51 -9.71 -0.76
C TRP A 79 -1.20 -10.36 0.45
N GLU A 80 -2.41 -9.91 0.81
CA GLU A 80 -3.17 -10.49 1.92
C GLU A 80 -3.52 -11.97 1.68
N THR A 81 -3.87 -12.33 0.44
CA THR A 81 -4.19 -13.73 0.10
C THR A 81 -2.98 -14.65 0.16
N GLU A 82 -1.77 -14.10 0.01
CA GLU A 82 -0.53 -14.87 0.04
C GLU A 82 0.11 -14.92 1.43
N TRP A 83 0.07 -13.80 2.15
CA TRP A 83 0.83 -13.57 3.37
C TRP A 83 -0.04 -13.26 4.60
N GLY A 84 -1.34 -13.12 4.43
CA GLY A 84 -2.26 -12.66 5.47
C GLY A 84 -2.52 -13.63 6.61
N THR A 85 -2.17 -14.90 6.49
CA THR A 85 -2.50 -15.98 7.44
C THR A 85 -1.64 -16.03 8.71
N GLY A 86 -0.87 -14.96 9.00
CA GLY A 86 -0.07 -14.89 10.23
C GLY A 86 1.23 -15.71 10.19
N VAL A 87 1.60 -16.23 9.02
CA VAL A 87 2.86 -16.97 8.85
C VAL A 87 4.03 -16.02 9.07
N MET A 88 4.83 -16.31 10.09
CA MET A 88 6.03 -15.54 10.46
C MET A 88 7.24 -15.90 9.59
N ASP A 89 7.14 -16.95 8.80
CA ASP A 89 8.25 -17.50 8.05
C ASP A 89 8.35 -16.93 6.63
N ASP A 90 9.56 -16.95 6.11
CA ASP A 90 9.91 -16.48 4.74
C ASP A 90 9.27 -17.31 3.61
N VAL A 91 8.45 -18.31 3.94
CA VAL A 91 7.81 -19.22 2.99
C VAL A 91 6.29 -19.01 3.06
N PRO A 92 5.62 -18.69 1.96
CA PRO A 92 4.17 -18.66 1.93
C PRO A 92 3.63 -20.08 2.19
N PRO A 93 2.50 -20.23 2.91
CA PRO A 93 1.88 -21.53 3.14
C PRO A 93 1.52 -22.17 1.80
N VAL A 94 2.11 -23.33 1.53
CA VAL A 94 2.01 -24.02 0.23
C VAL A 94 0.66 -24.73 0.05
N GLU A 95 -0.08 -24.99 1.13
CA GLU A 95 -1.17 -25.98 1.15
C GLU A 95 -2.60 -25.39 1.01
N GLN A 96 -2.78 -24.08 1.00
CA GLN A 96 -4.13 -23.52 0.83
C GLN A 96 -4.35 -23.09 -0.62
N PRO A 97 -5.49 -23.45 -1.25
CA PRO A 97 -5.82 -22.93 -2.58
C PRO A 97 -5.87 -21.40 -2.49
N ARG A 98 -4.96 -20.75 -3.21
CA ARG A 98 -4.89 -19.28 -3.22
C ARG A 98 -6.14 -18.74 -3.88
N PRO A 99 -6.83 -17.79 -3.26
CA PRO A 99 -7.97 -17.14 -3.90
C PRO A 99 -7.54 -16.59 -5.26
N MET A 100 -8.37 -16.82 -6.25
CA MET A 100 -8.16 -16.37 -7.64
C MET A 100 -9.25 -15.36 -8.00
N LEU A 101 -8.93 -14.49 -8.94
CA LEU A 101 -9.89 -13.58 -9.53
C LEU A 101 -10.43 -14.19 -10.82
N MET A 102 -11.70 -13.94 -11.10
CA MET A 102 -12.29 -14.22 -12.41
C MET A 102 -12.09 -12.97 -13.28
N HIS A 103 -11.49 -13.12 -14.45
CA HIS A 103 -11.50 -12.10 -15.48
C HIS A 103 -12.71 -12.33 -16.40
N THR A 104 -13.69 -11.43 -16.34
CA THR A 104 -14.98 -11.62 -17.00
C THR A 104 -14.88 -11.66 -18.52
N VAL A 105 -13.91 -10.94 -19.09
CA VAL A 105 -13.69 -10.89 -20.54
C VAL A 105 -13.26 -12.23 -21.11
N CYS A 106 -12.34 -12.94 -20.44
CA CYS A 106 -11.88 -14.25 -20.91
C CYS A 106 -12.55 -15.43 -20.20
N GLY A 107 -13.34 -15.19 -19.15
CA GLY A 107 -14.06 -16.23 -18.41
C GLY A 107 -13.18 -17.17 -17.57
N HIS A 108 -11.92 -16.83 -17.35
CA HIS A 108 -10.98 -17.70 -16.63
C HIS A 108 -10.62 -17.16 -15.24
N LYS A 109 -10.45 -18.09 -14.29
CA LYS A 109 -9.80 -17.79 -13.03
C LYS A 109 -8.32 -17.53 -13.29
N MET A 110 -7.83 -16.44 -12.74
CA MET A 110 -6.45 -16.00 -12.99
C MET A 110 -5.84 -15.32 -11.79
N ARG A 111 -4.52 -15.16 -11.81
CA ARG A 111 -3.76 -14.30 -10.91
C ARG A 111 -3.30 -13.07 -11.71
N PRO A 112 -3.60 -11.84 -11.28
CA PRO A 112 -3.10 -10.62 -11.92
C PRO A 112 -1.58 -10.56 -11.89
N GLN A 113 -1.00 -10.03 -12.97
CA GLN A 113 0.43 -9.79 -13.10
C GLN A 113 0.67 -8.30 -13.34
N LEU A 114 1.61 -7.72 -12.60
CA LEU A 114 2.04 -6.34 -12.80
C LEU A 114 3.21 -6.34 -13.78
N GLU A 115 2.96 -5.85 -14.98
CA GLU A 115 3.93 -5.90 -16.09
C GLU A 115 4.36 -4.47 -16.49
N CYS A 116 5.60 -4.34 -16.96
CA CYS A 116 6.10 -3.07 -17.51
C CYS A 116 5.39 -2.75 -18.82
N GLN A 117 4.83 -1.55 -18.94
CA GLN A 117 4.14 -1.09 -20.15
C GLN A 117 5.03 -1.17 -21.41
N HIS A 118 6.33 -0.97 -21.23
CA HIS A 118 7.27 -0.88 -22.37
C HIS A 118 7.76 -2.23 -22.89
N CYS A 119 8.07 -3.18 -21.99
CA CYS A 119 8.66 -4.46 -22.38
C CYS A 119 7.84 -5.69 -21.99
N SER A 120 6.68 -5.50 -21.36
CA SER A 120 5.76 -6.56 -20.92
C SER A 120 6.37 -7.60 -19.94
N VAL A 121 7.54 -7.30 -19.38
CA VAL A 121 8.15 -8.15 -18.35
C VAL A 121 7.48 -7.89 -17.02
N VAL A 122 7.20 -8.96 -16.25
CA VAL A 122 6.66 -8.86 -14.89
C VAL A 122 7.65 -8.10 -14.01
N ILE A 123 7.18 -7.02 -13.40
CA ILE A 123 8.01 -6.12 -12.60
C ILE A 123 8.45 -6.80 -11.30
N GLN A 124 9.75 -6.83 -11.07
CA GLN A 124 10.38 -7.25 -9.83
C GLN A 124 11.09 -6.07 -9.16
N PRO A 125 11.11 -5.98 -7.82
CA PRO A 125 11.74 -4.84 -7.13
C PRO A 125 13.22 -4.68 -7.47
N PHE A 126 13.94 -5.78 -7.69
CA PHE A 126 15.38 -5.75 -7.98
C PHE A 126 15.70 -5.38 -9.44
N ASP A 127 14.69 -5.38 -10.31
CA ASP A 127 14.77 -4.93 -11.70
C ASP A 127 14.48 -3.43 -11.84
N THR A 128 14.33 -2.73 -10.72
CA THR A 128 14.09 -1.29 -10.70
C THR A 128 15.27 -0.53 -10.10
N GLN A 129 15.43 0.72 -10.54
CA GLN A 129 16.38 1.67 -10.01
C GLN A 129 15.67 2.98 -9.72
N ALA A 130 15.80 3.46 -8.49
CA ALA A 130 15.27 4.76 -8.11
C ALA A 130 16.22 5.88 -8.58
N GLU A 131 15.66 6.91 -9.20
CA GLU A 131 16.37 8.09 -9.70
C GLU A 131 15.69 9.35 -9.15
N ALA A 132 16.46 10.44 -9.06
CA ALA A 132 15.92 11.75 -8.74
C ALA A 132 14.98 12.19 -9.87
N GLY A 133 13.72 12.46 -9.52
CA GLY A 133 12.74 12.99 -10.45
C GLY A 133 12.79 14.53 -10.53
N PRO A 134 11.96 15.14 -11.40
CA PRO A 134 11.93 16.59 -11.58
C PRO A 134 11.67 17.39 -10.30
N GLY A 135 10.91 16.83 -9.37
CA GLY A 135 10.56 17.48 -8.09
C GLY A 135 11.51 17.16 -6.93
N TYR A 136 12.61 16.45 -7.17
CA TYR A 136 13.51 16.00 -6.10
C TYR A 136 14.07 17.13 -5.24
N LEU A 137 14.42 18.27 -5.86
CA LEU A 137 14.96 19.44 -5.17
C LEU A 137 13.90 20.26 -4.41
N HIS A 138 12.61 20.00 -4.64
CA HIS A 138 11.49 20.67 -4.00
C HIS A 138 10.93 19.93 -2.79
N ILE A 139 11.54 18.79 -2.42
CA ILE A 139 11.20 18.12 -1.18
C ILE A 139 11.78 18.95 -0.02
N GLU A 140 10.99 19.84 0.55
CA GLU A 140 11.38 20.49 1.79
C GLU A 140 11.54 19.47 2.90
N PRO A 141 12.73 19.42 3.53
CA PRO A 141 12.94 18.55 4.67
C PRO A 141 12.10 19.08 5.84
N GLY A 142 11.03 18.40 6.19
CA GLY A 142 10.33 18.70 7.44
C GLY A 142 8.88 19.19 7.35
N THR A 143 8.26 19.37 6.20
CA THR A 143 6.80 19.56 6.08
C THR A 143 6.04 18.27 6.39
N GLN A 144 6.43 17.66 7.50
CA GLN A 144 5.83 16.44 7.99
C GLN A 144 4.80 16.86 9.03
N SER A 145 3.56 17.09 8.57
CA SER A 145 2.40 17.24 9.45
C SER A 145 2.48 16.24 10.59
N MET A 146 2.50 16.76 11.83
CA MET A 146 2.47 15.97 13.06
C MET A 146 1.13 15.24 13.14
N PHE A 147 1.01 14.07 12.51
CA PHE A 147 -0.12 13.19 12.74
C PHE A 147 0.03 12.54 14.11
N ARG A 148 -0.90 12.89 15.02
CA ARG A 148 -1.08 12.18 16.30
C ARG A 148 -1.24 10.69 16.01
N ARG A 149 -0.54 9.86 16.79
CA ARG A 149 -0.69 8.39 16.81
C ARG A 149 -2.18 8.04 16.86
N ALA A 150 -2.68 7.29 15.89
CA ALA A 150 -3.86 6.46 16.13
C ALA A 150 -3.44 5.48 17.24
N SER A 151 -4.19 5.46 18.34
CA SER A 151 -3.89 4.59 19.46
C SER A 151 -3.81 3.14 18.98
N GLN A 152 -2.68 2.48 19.19
CA GLN A 152 -2.45 1.07 18.81
C GLN A 152 -3.50 0.13 19.45
N ASN A 153 -4.06 0.51 20.60
CA ASN A 153 -5.07 -0.28 21.33
C ASN A 153 -6.42 -0.36 20.61
N THR A 154 -6.82 0.66 19.84
CA THR A 154 -8.10 0.64 19.10
C THR A 154 -8.06 -0.25 17.85
N LEU A 155 -6.89 -0.61 17.35
CA LEU A 155 -6.72 -1.52 16.22
C LEU A 155 -6.67 -3.00 16.64
N ALA A 156 -6.39 -3.27 17.92
CA ALA A 156 -6.24 -4.63 18.45
C ALA A 156 -7.56 -5.37 18.66
N GLU A 157 -8.67 -4.66 18.79
CA GLU A 157 -9.96 -5.25 19.16
C GLU A 157 -10.88 -5.55 17.95
N ALA A 158 -10.56 -5.07 16.76
CA ALA A 158 -11.39 -5.31 15.58
C ALA A 158 -10.94 -6.58 14.83
N SER A 159 -11.74 -7.60 14.94
CA SER A 159 -11.65 -8.94 14.33
C SER A 159 -10.82 -9.07 13.04
N ALA A 160 -10.00 -10.10 13.03
CA ALA A 160 -9.17 -10.67 11.98
C ALA A 160 -7.71 -10.18 11.96
N ALA A 161 -6.84 -11.00 12.59
CA ALA A 161 -5.39 -10.82 12.66
C ALA A 161 -4.70 -10.59 11.30
N GLN A 162 -5.38 -10.91 10.21
CA GLN A 162 -4.85 -10.90 8.85
C GLN A 162 -4.81 -9.50 8.19
N ALA A 163 -5.86 -8.70 8.38
CA ALA A 163 -5.89 -7.32 7.88
C ALA A 163 -4.96 -6.38 8.68
N HIS A 164 -4.48 -6.84 9.84
CA HIS A 164 -3.69 -6.01 10.75
C HIS A 164 -2.26 -5.76 10.24
N THR A 165 -1.56 -6.77 9.71
CA THR A 165 -0.16 -6.61 9.30
C THR A 165 -0.02 -5.56 8.20
N LEU A 166 -0.80 -5.71 7.12
CA LEU A 166 -0.74 -4.79 5.99
C LEU A 166 -1.08 -3.35 6.40
N MET A 167 -2.16 -3.17 7.19
CA MET A 167 -2.57 -1.86 7.66
C MET A 167 -1.57 -1.24 8.64
N ARG A 168 -0.83 -2.03 9.40
CA ARG A 168 0.25 -1.55 10.28
C ARG A 168 1.47 -1.10 9.49
N VAL A 169 1.74 -1.71 8.35
CA VAL A 169 2.87 -1.32 7.50
C VAL A 169 2.49 -0.13 6.63
N ILE A 170 1.45 -0.26 5.81
CA ILE A 170 1.07 0.75 4.80
C ILE A 170 0.29 1.91 5.43
N GLY A 171 -0.46 1.66 6.50
CA GLY A 171 -1.23 2.66 7.23
C GLY A 171 -0.42 3.46 8.28
N ASP A 172 0.88 3.23 8.39
CA ASP A 172 1.81 4.03 9.19
C ASP A 172 2.86 4.67 8.29
N ARG A 173 2.97 6.00 8.36
CA ARG A 173 3.87 6.76 7.47
C ARG A 173 5.34 6.34 7.60
N TRP A 174 5.79 6.03 8.82
CA TRP A 174 7.19 5.68 9.05
C TRP A 174 7.48 4.25 8.58
N ASN A 175 6.58 3.32 8.84
CA ASN A 175 6.71 1.96 8.34
C ASN A 175 6.68 1.94 6.80
N SER A 176 5.80 2.72 6.16
CA SER A 176 5.78 2.88 4.70
C SER A 176 7.06 3.52 4.16
N ALA A 177 7.58 4.55 4.84
CA ALA A 177 8.83 5.22 4.44
C ALA A 177 10.04 4.29 4.60
N LEU A 178 10.13 3.54 5.70
CA LEU A 178 11.17 2.53 5.93
C LEU A 178 11.11 1.41 4.88
N LEU A 179 9.92 0.96 4.52
CA LEU A 179 9.72 -0.03 3.47
C LEU A 179 10.22 0.50 2.11
N ALA A 180 9.87 1.74 1.76
CA ALA A 180 10.35 2.38 0.53
C ALA A 180 11.88 2.56 0.54
N ALA A 181 12.47 2.97 1.67
CA ALA A 181 13.92 3.09 1.84
C ALA A 181 14.63 1.74 1.71
N ALA A 182 14.04 0.67 2.25
CA ALA A 182 14.56 -0.69 2.09
C ALA A 182 14.53 -1.16 0.63
N PHE A 183 13.52 -0.79 -0.17
CA PHE A 183 13.48 -1.03 -1.62
C PHE A 183 14.53 -0.21 -2.38
N LYS A 184 14.91 0.98 -1.90
CA LYS A 184 16.06 1.75 -2.42
C LYS A 184 17.41 1.07 -2.13
N GLY A 185 17.43 0.03 -1.29
CA GLY A 185 18.62 -0.74 -0.93
C GLY A 185 19.29 -0.33 0.38
N LEU A 186 18.69 0.57 1.16
CA LEU A 186 19.19 0.93 2.49
C LEU A 186 19.07 -0.27 3.44
N ARG A 187 20.11 -0.49 4.25
CA ARG A 187 20.19 -1.67 5.12
C ARG A 187 20.68 -1.36 6.52
N LEU A 188 21.41 -0.25 6.73
CA LEU A 188 21.99 0.08 8.01
C LEU A 188 21.09 1.07 8.76
N PHE A 189 21.10 0.98 10.10
CA PHE A 189 20.36 1.91 10.96
C PHE A 189 20.69 3.37 10.63
N SER A 190 21.98 3.69 10.49
CA SER A 190 22.45 5.05 10.16
C SER A 190 22.03 5.52 8.77
N GLU A 191 21.87 4.61 7.80
CA GLU A 191 21.37 4.94 6.47
C GLU A 191 19.90 5.34 6.51
N PHE A 192 19.06 4.56 7.21
CA PHE A 192 17.65 4.89 7.42
C PHE A 192 17.48 6.20 8.20
N GLU A 193 18.25 6.39 9.27
CA GLU A 193 18.22 7.61 10.07
C GLU A 193 18.51 8.85 9.22
N LYS A 194 19.56 8.79 8.41
CA LYS A 194 19.98 9.89 7.53
C LYS A 194 18.99 10.15 6.40
N ASP A 195 18.53 9.11 5.68
CA ASP A 195 17.63 9.24 4.52
C ASP A 195 16.26 9.77 4.97
N LEU A 196 15.72 9.24 6.05
CA LEU A 196 14.37 9.58 6.51
C LEU A 196 14.33 10.73 7.52
N ARG A 197 15.48 11.16 8.03
CA ARG A 197 15.60 12.17 9.11
C ARG A 197 14.69 11.87 10.30
N ILE A 198 14.64 10.60 10.68
CA ILE A 198 13.83 10.06 11.76
C ILE A 198 14.68 10.00 13.04
N GLY A 199 14.11 10.34 14.20
CA GLY A 199 14.83 10.23 15.47
C GLY A 199 15.16 8.76 15.82
N PRO A 200 16.34 8.50 16.48
CA PRO A 200 16.84 7.14 16.72
C PRO A 200 15.86 6.25 17.50
N ASN A 201 15.20 6.78 18.54
CA ASN A 201 14.21 6.01 19.30
C ASN A 201 13.01 5.58 18.43
N GLN A 202 12.50 6.52 17.63
CA GLN A 202 11.38 6.24 16.71
C GLN A 202 11.79 5.25 15.62
N LEU A 203 13.00 5.36 15.09
CA LEU A 203 13.54 4.42 14.10
C LEU A 203 13.67 3.03 14.71
N SER A 204 14.22 2.90 15.92
CA SER A 204 14.35 1.63 16.63
C SER A 204 12.99 0.96 16.82
N ASP A 205 11.99 1.71 17.30
CA ASP A 205 10.63 1.20 17.49
C ASP A 205 10.02 0.67 16.18
N ARG A 206 10.18 1.41 15.07
CA ARG A 206 9.62 1.06 13.76
C ARG A 206 10.34 -0.11 13.10
N LEU A 207 11.67 -0.16 13.19
CA LEU A 207 12.43 -1.33 12.74
C LEU A 207 12.05 -2.58 13.55
N GLY A 208 11.93 -2.44 14.89
CA GLY A 208 11.46 -3.51 15.76
C GLY A 208 10.04 -4.00 15.40
N GLU A 209 9.15 -3.09 14.99
CA GLU A 209 7.81 -3.46 14.52
C GLU A 209 7.86 -4.23 13.20
N LEU A 210 8.62 -3.76 12.20
CA LEU A 210 8.75 -4.42 10.91
C LEU A 210 9.42 -5.80 11.03
N LEU A 211 10.35 -5.98 11.99
CA LEU A 211 10.92 -7.28 12.33
C LEU A 211 9.85 -8.22 12.91
N LYS A 212 9.06 -7.77 13.89
CA LYS A 212 7.95 -8.54 14.50
C LYS A 212 6.89 -8.95 13.48
N LEU A 213 6.65 -8.11 12.46
CA LEU A 213 5.70 -8.39 11.38
C LEU A 213 6.27 -9.31 10.29
N GLY A 214 7.55 -9.68 10.38
CA GLY A 214 8.23 -10.50 9.38
C GLY A 214 8.43 -9.80 8.04
N ILE A 215 8.40 -8.46 8.00
CA ILE A 215 8.65 -7.66 6.79
C ILE A 215 10.15 -7.46 6.58
N LEU A 216 10.88 -7.23 7.67
CA LEU A 216 12.32 -7.18 7.70
C LEU A 216 12.88 -8.36 8.48
N ARG A 217 14.13 -8.69 8.22
CA ARG A 217 14.98 -9.53 9.07
C ARG A 217 16.27 -8.80 9.38
N ALA A 218 16.78 -8.99 10.59
CA ALA A 218 18.08 -8.46 11.00
C ALA A 218 19.16 -9.54 10.81
N ARG A 219 20.35 -9.12 10.39
CA ARG A 219 21.53 -9.96 10.28
C ARG A 219 22.72 -9.22 10.86
N SER A 220 23.46 -9.86 11.76
CA SER A 220 24.74 -9.32 12.23
C SER A 220 25.78 -9.38 11.10
N TYR A 221 26.50 -8.30 10.87
CA TYR A 221 27.54 -8.23 9.84
C TYR A 221 28.93 -7.88 10.42
N SER A 222 29.00 -7.23 11.61
CA SER A 222 30.25 -6.92 12.30
C SER A 222 29.98 -6.64 13.78
N GLY A 223 30.36 -7.57 14.65
CA GLY A 223 30.13 -7.44 16.10
C GLY A 223 28.64 -7.24 16.42
N ALA A 224 28.32 -6.18 17.18
CA ALA A 224 26.95 -5.84 17.54
C ALA A 224 26.16 -5.11 16.41
N ARG A 225 26.81 -4.81 15.28
CA ARG A 225 26.16 -4.08 14.17
C ARG A 225 25.24 -4.99 13.37
N GLN A 226 24.03 -4.50 13.12
CA GLN A 226 23.01 -5.23 12.37
C GLN A 226 22.69 -4.52 11.06
N GLU A 227 22.44 -5.31 10.01
CA GLU A 227 21.79 -4.89 8.78
C GLU A 227 20.35 -5.40 8.72
N TYR A 228 19.49 -4.60 8.15
CA TYR A 228 18.06 -4.91 7.98
C TYR A 228 17.79 -5.22 6.51
N ARG A 229 17.20 -6.36 6.23
CA ARG A 229 16.90 -6.80 4.87
C ARG A 229 15.43 -7.19 4.74
N LEU A 230 14.83 -6.91 3.60
CA LEU A 230 13.50 -7.40 3.28
C LEU A 230 13.47 -8.92 3.27
N THR A 231 12.42 -9.48 3.88
CA THR A 231 12.05 -10.88 3.75
C THR A 231 11.32 -11.11 2.42
N ARG A 232 10.99 -12.34 2.04
CA ARG A 232 10.11 -12.62 0.89
C ARG A 232 8.75 -11.92 1.06
N LYS A 233 8.19 -11.96 2.27
CA LYS A 233 6.95 -11.27 2.65
C LYS A 233 7.07 -9.75 2.45
N GLY A 234 8.20 -9.16 2.85
CA GLY A 234 8.49 -7.75 2.63
C GLY A 234 8.66 -7.40 1.15
N VAL A 235 9.40 -8.21 0.40
CA VAL A 235 9.61 -8.05 -1.05
C VAL A 235 8.27 -8.08 -1.81
N ALA A 236 7.34 -8.95 -1.41
CA ALA A 236 6.01 -9.06 -2.01
C ALA A 236 5.14 -7.80 -1.83
N MET A 237 5.53 -6.86 -0.96
CA MET A 237 4.83 -5.56 -0.81
C MET A 237 5.20 -4.54 -1.91
N PHE A 238 6.17 -4.84 -2.76
CA PHE A 238 6.64 -3.90 -3.78
C PHE A 238 5.53 -3.36 -4.70
N PRO A 239 4.61 -4.19 -5.24
CA PRO A 239 3.50 -3.69 -6.05
C PRO A 239 2.64 -2.66 -5.34
N ILE A 240 2.44 -2.80 -4.02
CA ILE A 240 1.66 -1.84 -3.23
C ILE A 240 2.37 -0.50 -3.18
N VAL A 241 3.69 -0.51 -2.90
CA VAL A 241 4.51 0.70 -2.85
C VAL A 241 4.54 1.37 -4.22
N LEU A 242 4.70 0.60 -5.29
CA LEU A 242 4.71 1.11 -6.67
C LEU A 242 3.38 1.81 -7.03
N GLU A 243 2.24 1.19 -6.68
CA GLU A 243 0.93 1.80 -6.95
C GLU A 243 0.65 3.04 -6.08
N MET A 244 1.17 3.07 -4.84
CA MET A 244 1.13 4.29 -4.01
C MET A 244 1.93 5.42 -4.64
N MET A 245 3.13 5.12 -5.17
CA MET A 245 3.95 6.11 -5.88
C MET A 245 3.22 6.60 -7.13
N ARG A 246 2.75 5.69 -8.00
CA ARG A 246 1.98 6.03 -9.21
C ARG A 246 0.81 6.98 -8.92
N TRP A 247 0.03 6.65 -7.90
CA TRP A 247 -1.11 7.49 -7.52
C TRP A 247 -0.65 8.85 -7.00
N GLY A 248 0.40 8.88 -6.17
CA GLY A 248 0.99 10.11 -5.65
C GLY A 248 1.53 11.01 -6.76
N ASP A 249 2.27 10.45 -7.71
CA ASP A 249 2.84 11.17 -8.86
C ASP A 249 1.75 11.78 -9.74
N LYS A 250 0.67 11.04 -9.99
CA LYS A 250 -0.45 11.53 -10.81
C LYS A 250 -1.26 12.64 -10.12
N TRP A 251 -1.54 12.50 -8.82
CA TRP A 251 -2.54 13.33 -8.14
C TRP A 251 -1.98 14.37 -7.17
N LEU A 252 -0.76 14.17 -6.66
CA LEU A 252 -0.11 15.08 -5.72
C LEU A 252 1.05 15.84 -6.35
N TRP A 253 1.74 15.22 -7.32
CA TRP A 253 2.95 15.73 -7.93
C TRP A 253 2.90 15.66 -9.47
N PRO A 254 1.84 16.17 -10.12
CA PRO A 254 1.72 16.09 -11.58
C PRO A 254 2.93 16.75 -12.24
N ALA A 255 3.62 16.00 -13.10
CA ALA A 255 4.86 16.38 -13.79
C ALA A 255 6.07 16.73 -12.88
N THR A 256 5.93 16.63 -11.55
CA THR A 256 6.99 16.97 -10.58
C THR A 256 7.22 15.84 -9.57
N ALA A 257 7.11 14.59 -10.02
CA ALA A 257 7.43 13.44 -9.19
C ALA A 257 8.83 13.57 -8.57
N PRO A 258 8.99 13.43 -7.25
CA PRO A 258 10.29 13.62 -6.60
C PRO A 258 11.25 12.45 -6.85
N ILE A 259 10.70 11.25 -7.05
CA ILE A 259 11.45 10.03 -7.33
C ILE A 259 10.78 9.34 -8.51
N VAL A 260 11.57 8.93 -9.48
CA VAL A 260 11.11 8.10 -10.59
C VAL A 260 11.84 6.76 -10.55
N LEU A 261 11.22 5.73 -11.09
CA LEU A 261 11.83 4.42 -11.19
C LEU A 261 12.19 4.12 -12.64
N ARG A 262 13.38 3.60 -12.86
CA ARG A 262 13.83 3.07 -14.15
C ARG A 262 13.74 1.55 -14.12
N HIS A 263 13.21 0.96 -15.19
CA HIS A 263 13.13 -0.49 -15.35
C HIS A 263 14.38 -0.99 -16.06
N LYS A 264 15.28 -1.66 -15.34
CA LYS A 264 16.58 -2.11 -15.84
C LYS A 264 16.49 -2.99 -17.09
N PRO A 265 15.54 -3.94 -17.23
CA PRO A 265 15.46 -4.79 -18.41
C PRO A 265 15.27 -4.05 -19.74
N CYS A 266 14.61 -2.89 -19.73
CA CYS A 266 14.35 -2.12 -20.96
C CYS A 266 14.88 -0.68 -20.91
N ASP A 267 15.48 -0.27 -19.82
CA ASP A 267 16.08 1.05 -19.61
C ASP A 267 15.11 2.25 -19.79
N HIS A 268 13.79 2.02 -19.60
CA HIS A 268 12.77 3.07 -19.65
C HIS A 268 12.27 3.43 -18.26
N LEU A 269 11.68 4.62 -18.12
CA LEU A 269 10.93 4.97 -16.92
C LEU A 269 9.82 3.94 -16.70
N LEU A 270 9.75 3.44 -15.47
CA LEU A 270 8.83 2.36 -15.13
C LEU A 270 7.40 2.87 -15.07
N VAL A 271 6.58 2.32 -15.96
CA VAL A 271 5.13 2.42 -15.89
C VAL A 271 4.58 1.00 -15.82
N GLY A 272 3.90 0.68 -14.72
CA GLY A 272 3.33 -0.64 -14.50
C GLY A 272 1.85 -0.69 -14.86
N HIS A 273 1.43 -1.79 -15.49
CA HIS A 273 0.03 -2.10 -15.75
C HIS A 273 -0.31 -3.51 -15.29
N TRP A 274 -1.51 -3.67 -14.73
CA TRP A 274 -2.02 -4.97 -14.33
C TRP A 274 -2.61 -5.70 -15.53
N HIS A 275 -2.16 -6.93 -15.75
CA HIS A 275 -2.63 -7.80 -16.82
C HIS A 275 -3.24 -9.09 -16.26
N CYS A 276 -4.17 -9.65 -17.01
CA CYS A 276 -4.71 -10.98 -16.76
C CYS A 276 -3.60 -12.02 -16.95
N GLY A 277 -3.32 -12.84 -15.91
CA GLY A 277 -2.33 -13.90 -16.01
C GLY A 277 -2.66 -14.98 -17.04
N HIS A 278 -3.91 -15.06 -17.52
CA HIS A 278 -4.36 -16.01 -18.53
C HIS A 278 -4.33 -15.43 -19.96
N CYS A 279 -5.12 -14.39 -20.23
CA CYS A 279 -5.26 -13.85 -21.59
C CYS A 279 -4.34 -12.66 -21.91
N LYS A 280 -3.57 -12.21 -20.95
CA LYS A 280 -2.63 -11.10 -21.06
C LYS A 280 -3.23 -9.72 -21.39
N MET A 281 -4.54 -9.59 -21.41
CA MET A 281 -5.19 -8.29 -21.54
C MET A 281 -4.98 -7.46 -20.29
N GLN A 282 -4.84 -6.14 -20.48
CA GLN A 282 -4.79 -5.20 -19.36
C GLN A 282 -6.11 -5.25 -18.59
N LEU A 283 -6.03 -5.28 -17.28
CA LEU A 283 -7.20 -5.39 -16.40
C LEU A 283 -7.80 -4.02 -16.11
N SER A 284 -9.12 -3.96 -16.15
CA SER A 284 -9.90 -2.89 -15.57
C SER A 284 -10.66 -3.36 -14.32
N ARG A 285 -11.03 -2.41 -13.47
CA ARG A 285 -11.72 -2.69 -12.21
C ARG A 285 -13.04 -3.43 -12.40
N THR A 286 -13.77 -3.13 -13.48
CA THR A 286 -15.09 -3.67 -13.75
C THR A 286 -15.07 -5.08 -14.37
N GLU A 287 -13.89 -5.54 -14.77
CA GLU A 287 -13.69 -6.83 -15.46
C GLU A 287 -13.20 -7.95 -14.55
N ILE A 288 -13.07 -7.67 -13.25
CA ILE A 288 -12.63 -8.67 -12.28
C ILE A 288 -13.64 -8.88 -11.16
N HIS A 289 -13.89 -10.15 -10.85
CA HIS A 289 -14.70 -10.57 -9.71
C HIS A 289 -13.90 -11.45 -8.77
N LEU A 290 -14.14 -11.27 -7.45
CA LEU A 290 -13.62 -12.13 -6.39
C LEU A 290 -14.44 -13.43 -6.34
N PHE A 291 -13.75 -14.58 -6.19
CA PHE A 291 -14.33 -15.90 -5.92
C PHE A 291 -13.90 -16.41 -4.58
#